data_c787c20a8797d55d8bbeb701d7839597
#
_entry.id   c787c20a8797d55d8bbeb701d7839597
#
_cell.length_a   1.000
_cell.length_b   1.000
_cell.length_c   1.000
_cell.angle_alpha   90.00
_cell.angle_beta   90.00
_cell.angle_gamma   90.00
#
_symmetry.space_group_name_H-M   'P 1'
#
loop_
_entity.id
_entity.type
_entity.pdbx_description
1 polymer ?
#
loop_
_entity_poly.entity_id
_entity_poly.type
_entity_poly.pdbx_seq_one_letter_code
_entity_poly.pdbx_strand_id
1 'polypeptide(L)'
;MAHTGKLQGPLLAECGEWVWEQLQEEGYQLSGELIDLVFETERELGIQTKSLDEIAQVLEEEFRMRGIQAQPFALDAALIKAILEWEDDFLGFAGISRAES
;
A
#
# COMPACT_ATOMS: atom_id res chain seq x y z
N MET A 1 9.85 -23.19 -9.70
CA MET A 1 9.69 -21.99 -10.50
C MET A 1 10.37 -20.81 -9.82
N ALA A 2 11.08 -20.05 -10.56
CA ALA A 2 11.81 -18.93 -9.99
C ALA A 2 10.86 -17.84 -9.51
N HIS A 3 11.09 -17.37 -8.31
CA HIS A 3 10.36 -16.23 -7.75
C HIS A 3 10.95 -14.96 -8.35
N THR A 4 10.10 -14.11 -8.90
CA THR A 4 10.58 -12.89 -9.56
C THR A 4 10.96 -11.78 -8.60
N GLY A 5 10.53 -11.88 -7.36
CA GLY A 5 10.76 -10.82 -6.37
C GLY A 5 9.87 -9.61 -6.53
N LYS A 6 8.87 -9.69 -7.40
CA LYS A 6 7.98 -8.56 -7.66
C LYS A 6 6.61 -8.79 -7.06
N LEU A 7 6.05 -7.72 -6.50
CA LEU A 7 4.69 -7.74 -5.97
C LEU A 7 3.74 -7.36 -7.09
N GLN A 8 3.21 -8.36 -7.76
CA GLN A 8 2.31 -8.16 -8.89
C GLN A 8 1.39 -9.36 -9.05
N GLY A 9 0.30 -9.18 -9.82
CA GLY A 9 -0.64 -10.25 -10.11
C GLY A 9 -1.28 -10.81 -8.85
N PRO A 10 -1.38 -12.16 -8.74
CA PRO A 10 -2.03 -12.78 -7.57
C PRO A 10 -1.38 -12.43 -6.25
N LEU A 11 -0.06 -12.23 -6.23
CA LEU A 11 0.65 -11.90 -5.00
C LEU A 11 0.31 -10.49 -4.54
N LEU A 12 0.13 -9.57 -5.46
CA LEU A 12 -0.29 -8.21 -5.12
C LEU A 12 -1.71 -8.22 -4.54
N ALA A 13 -2.60 -9.01 -5.13
CA ALA A 13 -3.96 -9.15 -4.62
C ALA A 13 -3.97 -9.75 -3.22
N GLU A 14 -3.13 -10.76 -2.99
CA GLU A 14 -2.99 -11.36 -1.67
C GLU A 14 -2.50 -10.35 -0.63
N CYS A 15 -1.54 -9.54 -1.02
CA CYS A 15 -1.00 -8.50 -0.15
C CYS A 15 -2.11 -7.51 0.24
N GLY A 16 -2.87 -7.05 -0.76
CA GLY A 16 -3.96 -6.11 -0.52
C GLY A 16 -5.00 -6.68 0.42
N GLU A 17 -5.39 -7.94 0.22
CA GLU A 17 -6.38 -8.60 1.08
C GLU A 17 -5.86 -8.75 2.50
N TRP A 18 -4.62 -9.19 2.65
CA TRP A 18 -4.03 -9.37 3.98
C TRP A 18 -3.93 -8.05 4.72
N VAL A 19 -3.45 -6.99 4.05
CA VAL A 19 -3.34 -5.67 4.65
C VAL A 19 -4.72 -5.15 5.06
N TRP A 20 -5.72 -5.34 4.18
CA TRP A 20 -7.09 -4.95 4.47
C TRP A 20 -7.59 -5.62 5.76
N GLU A 21 -7.32 -6.92 5.93
CA GLU A 21 -7.74 -7.65 7.13
C GLU A 21 -7.09 -7.08 8.39
N GLN A 22 -5.79 -6.75 8.32
CA GLN A 22 -5.10 -6.17 9.46
C GLN A 22 -5.69 -4.82 9.86
N LEU A 23 -5.98 -3.99 8.87
CA LEU A 23 -6.55 -2.67 9.13
C LEU A 23 -7.97 -2.78 9.68
N GLN A 24 -8.76 -3.74 9.22
CA GLN A 24 -10.09 -3.99 9.78
C GLN A 24 -10.00 -4.30 11.27
N GLU A 25 -9.04 -5.12 11.67
CA GLU A 25 -8.83 -5.47 13.07
C GLU A 25 -8.42 -4.27 13.90
N GLU A 26 -7.76 -3.29 13.27
CA GLU A 26 -7.37 -2.06 13.96
C GLU A 26 -8.50 -1.03 14.01
N GLY A 27 -9.64 -1.33 13.40
CA GLY A 27 -10.80 -0.45 13.43
C GLY A 27 -10.96 0.46 12.22
N TYR A 28 -10.09 0.34 11.22
CA TYR A 28 -10.26 1.11 9.99
C TYR A 28 -11.29 0.42 9.09
N GLN A 29 -12.20 1.21 8.54
CA GLN A 29 -13.23 0.67 7.64
C GLN A 29 -12.96 1.17 6.22
N LEU A 30 -11.92 0.61 5.61
CA LEU A 30 -11.49 0.99 4.28
C LEU A 30 -11.89 -0.09 3.27
N SER A 31 -12.09 0.32 2.02
CA SER A 31 -12.35 -0.66 0.96
C SER A 31 -11.04 -1.31 0.53
N GLY A 32 -11.12 -2.56 0.08
CA GLY A 32 -9.95 -3.23 -0.48
C GLY A 32 -9.45 -2.52 -1.73
N GLU A 33 -10.35 -1.91 -2.49
CA GLU A 33 -10.00 -1.17 -3.68
C GLU A 33 -9.10 0.02 -3.38
N LEU A 34 -9.32 0.69 -2.25
CA LEU A 34 -8.48 1.81 -1.85
C LEU A 34 -7.06 1.34 -1.54
N ILE A 35 -6.95 0.20 -0.87
CA ILE A 35 -5.64 -0.36 -0.54
C ILE A 35 -4.90 -0.77 -1.82
N ASP A 36 -5.59 -1.41 -2.74
CA ASP A 36 -5.01 -1.77 -4.03
C ASP A 36 -4.54 -0.53 -4.78
N LEU A 37 -5.33 0.55 -4.72
CA LEU A 37 -4.97 1.80 -5.37
C LEU A 37 -3.68 2.39 -4.78
N VAL A 38 -3.52 2.31 -3.48
CA VAL A 38 -2.28 2.78 -2.82
C VAL A 38 -1.08 2.01 -3.38
N PHE A 39 -1.18 0.69 -3.44
CA PHE A 39 -0.07 -0.15 -3.91
C PHE A 39 0.22 0.07 -5.38
N GLU A 40 -0.82 0.16 -6.20
CA GLU A 40 -0.66 0.37 -7.64
C GLU A 40 -0.05 1.74 -7.94
N THR A 41 -0.53 2.77 -7.25
CA THR A 41 -0.02 4.12 -7.47
C THR A 41 1.43 4.24 -7.03
N GLU A 42 1.78 3.62 -5.91
CA GLU A 42 3.15 3.58 -5.43
C GLU A 42 4.09 3.05 -6.51
N ARG A 43 3.70 1.96 -7.15
CA ARG A 43 4.51 1.33 -8.19
C ARG A 43 4.45 2.07 -9.52
N GLU A 44 3.31 2.63 -9.84
CA GLU A 44 3.15 3.46 -11.02
C GLU A 44 4.10 4.65 -10.99
N LEU A 45 4.27 5.26 -9.82
CA LEU A 45 5.17 6.38 -9.63
C LEU A 45 6.62 5.96 -9.39
N GLY A 46 6.86 4.66 -9.19
CA GLY A 46 8.21 4.15 -8.97
C GLY A 46 8.83 4.58 -7.67
N ILE A 47 8.03 4.82 -6.63
CA ILE A 47 8.52 5.36 -5.36
C ILE A 47 8.61 4.33 -4.25
N GLN A 48 8.40 3.05 -4.55
CA GLN A 48 8.34 2.00 -3.53
C GLN A 48 9.66 1.78 -2.79
N THR A 49 10.75 2.34 -3.29
CA THR A 49 12.07 2.23 -2.65
C THR A 49 12.38 3.39 -1.71
N LYS A 50 11.52 4.40 -1.66
CA LYS A 50 11.70 5.54 -0.77
C LYS A 50 11.29 5.17 0.66
N SER A 51 11.59 6.03 1.63
CA SER A 51 11.14 5.80 3.00
C SER A 51 9.62 5.83 3.06
N LEU A 52 9.03 5.16 4.04
CA LEU A 52 7.57 5.12 4.17
C LEU A 52 7.00 6.51 4.36
N ASP A 53 7.69 7.39 5.08
CA ASP A 53 7.23 8.76 5.26
C ASP A 53 7.19 9.51 3.94
N GLU A 54 8.21 9.37 3.11
CA GLU A 54 8.25 10.00 1.80
C GLU A 54 7.17 9.47 0.88
N ILE A 55 7.00 8.14 0.86
CA ILE A 55 5.97 7.51 0.04
C ILE A 55 4.60 8.04 0.45
N ALA A 56 4.34 8.09 1.77
CA ALA A 56 3.05 8.54 2.28
C ALA A 56 2.76 9.99 1.87
N GLN A 57 3.77 10.86 1.95
CA GLN A 57 3.59 12.26 1.57
C GLN A 57 3.34 12.42 0.08
N VAL A 58 4.07 11.69 -0.76
CA VAL A 58 3.88 11.75 -2.20
C VAL A 58 2.49 11.24 -2.57
N LEU A 59 2.06 10.13 -1.98
CA LEU A 59 0.76 9.57 -2.27
C LEU A 59 -0.37 10.47 -1.78
N GLU A 60 -0.22 11.09 -0.61
CA GLU A 60 -1.22 12.03 -0.10
C GLU A 60 -1.45 13.15 -1.11
N GLU A 61 -0.37 13.74 -1.63
CA GLU A 61 -0.46 14.80 -2.60
C GLU A 61 -1.09 14.31 -3.90
N GLU A 62 -0.67 13.14 -4.37
CA GLU A 62 -1.18 12.56 -5.61
C GLU A 62 -2.69 12.31 -5.52
N PHE A 63 -3.13 11.72 -4.40
CA PHE A 63 -4.55 11.41 -4.22
C PHE A 63 -5.38 12.68 -4.05
N ARG A 64 -4.82 13.70 -3.41
CA ARG A 64 -5.50 15.00 -3.32
C ARG A 64 -5.72 15.59 -4.71
N MET A 65 -4.71 15.51 -5.56
CA MET A 65 -4.79 16.03 -6.92
C MET A 65 -5.80 15.25 -7.76
N ARG A 66 -5.97 13.96 -7.48
CA ARG A 66 -6.94 13.13 -8.19
C ARG A 66 -8.34 13.21 -7.60
N GLY A 67 -8.52 13.90 -6.47
CA GLY A 67 -9.80 14.01 -5.80
C GLY A 67 -10.26 12.74 -5.12
N ILE A 68 -9.33 11.86 -4.75
CA ILE A 68 -9.64 10.59 -4.10
C ILE A 68 -9.75 10.80 -2.59
N GLN A 69 -10.81 10.24 -1.99
CA GLN A 69 -11.04 10.34 -0.55
C GLN A 69 -11.40 8.98 0.02
N ALA A 70 -11.04 8.77 1.29
CA ALA A 70 -11.38 7.55 2.02
C ALA A 70 -12.38 7.90 3.12
N GLN A 71 -13.65 7.62 2.90
CA GLN A 71 -14.68 7.83 3.91
C GLN A 71 -14.70 6.63 4.85
N PRO A 72 -14.90 6.81 6.15
CA PRO A 72 -15.07 8.07 6.89
C PRO A 72 -13.76 8.72 7.35
N PHE A 73 -12.63 8.14 6.96
CA PHE A 73 -11.31 8.65 7.36
C PHE A 73 -10.75 9.59 6.31
N ALA A 74 -9.91 10.53 6.75
CA ALA A 74 -9.17 11.35 5.81
C ALA A 74 -8.06 10.51 5.18
N LEU A 75 -7.89 10.63 3.87
CA LEU A 75 -6.82 9.92 3.16
C LEU A 75 -5.55 10.78 3.25
N ASP A 76 -4.97 10.82 4.44
CA ASP A 76 -3.79 11.62 4.72
C ASP A 76 -2.55 10.73 4.83
N ALA A 77 -1.39 11.37 5.04
CA ALA A 77 -0.13 10.66 5.11
C ALA A 77 -0.11 9.65 6.24
N ALA A 78 -0.77 9.94 7.36
CA ALA A 78 -0.78 9.03 8.51
C ALA A 78 -1.50 7.73 8.17
N LEU A 79 -2.66 7.82 7.51
CA LEU A 79 -3.40 6.63 7.11
C LEU A 79 -2.64 5.85 6.05
N ILE A 80 -2.11 6.56 5.05
CA ILE A 80 -1.33 5.91 4.00
C ILE A 80 -0.13 5.19 4.59
N LYS A 81 0.56 5.83 5.55
CA LYS A 81 1.70 5.20 6.21
C LYS A 81 1.30 3.92 6.95
N ALA A 82 0.14 3.90 7.60
CA ALA A 82 -0.35 2.70 8.27
C ALA A 82 -0.53 1.56 7.26
N ILE A 83 -1.06 1.87 6.08
CA ILE A 83 -1.21 0.87 5.01
C ILE A 83 0.17 0.37 4.57
N LEU A 84 1.12 1.29 4.39
CA LEU A 84 2.46 0.94 3.93
C LEU A 84 3.23 0.11 4.95
N GLU A 85 3.02 0.33 6.23
CA GLU A 85 3.67 -0.45 7.28
C GLU A 85 3.23 -1.92 7.22
N TRP A 86 1.94 -2.16 7.00
CA TRP A 86 1.45 -3.52 6.82
C TRP A 86 1.95 -4.13 5.52
N GLU A 87 2.04 -3.33 4.46
CA GLU A 87 2.63 -3.80 3.21
C GLU A 87 4.07 -4.27 3.44
N ASP A 88 4.83 -3.49 4.20
CA ASP A 88 6.21 -3.84 4.53
C ASP A 88 6.30 -5.18 5.24
N ASP A 89 5.40 -5.42 6.19
CA ASP A 89 5.34 -6.68 6.91
C ASP A 89 5.03 -7.84 5.95
N PHE A 90 4.10 -7.65 5.04
CA PHE A 90 3.76 -8.69 4.06
C PHE A 90 4.97 -9.00 3.18
N LEU A 91 5.66 -7.97 2.71
CA LEU A 91 6.86 -8.16 1.89
C LEU A 91 7.91 -8.97 2.63
N GLY A 92 8.07 -8.71 3.94
CA GLY A 92 8.98 -9.49 4.78
C GLY A 92 8.60 -10.96 4.85
N PHE A 93 7.30 -11.25 5.02
CA PHE A 93 6.81 -12.63 5.05
C PHE A 93 7.02 -13.33 3.70
N ALA A 94 6.82 -12.60 2.62
CA ALA A 94 6.95 -13.16 1.28
C ALA A 94 8.39 -13.25 0.81
N GLY A 95 9.34 -12.67 1.55
CA GLY A 95 10.74 -12.68 1.17
C GLY A 95 11.06 -11.75 0.01
N ILE A 96 10.28 -10.68 -0.13
CA ILE A 96 10.43 -9.71 -1.22
C ILE A 96 10.98 -8.41 -0.66
N SER A 97 12.07 -7.89 -1.23
CA SER A 97 12.56 -6.57 -0.83
C SER A 97 11.75 -5.50 -1.55
N ARG A 98 11.66 -4.32 -0.93
CA ARG A 98 10.96 -3.21 -1.56
C ARG A 98 11.59 -2.81 -2.89
N ALA A 99 12.90 -2.91 -2.97
CA ALA A 99 13.60 -2.58 -4.20
C ALA A 99 13.18 -3.46 -5.37
N GLU A 100 12.71 -4.68 -5.08
CA GLU A 100 12.31 -5.64 -6.09
C GLU A 100 10.80 -5.67 -6.29
N SER A 101 10.07 -5.05 -5.40
CA SER A 101 8.62 -5.06 -5.51
C SER A 101 8.15 -4.00 -6.52
#